data_aea3fbf6d01d641cb6206024fc592ad1
#
_entry.id   aea3fbf6d01d641cb6206024fc592ad1
#
_cell.length_a   1.000
_cell.length_b   1.000
_cell.length_c   1.000
_cell.angle_alpha   90.00
_cell.angle_beta   90.00
_cell.angle_gamma   90.00
#
_symmetry.space_group_name_H-M   'P 1'
#
loop_
_entity.id
_entity.type
_entity.pdbx_description
1 polymer ?
#
loop_
_entity_poly.entity_id
_entity_poly.type
_entity_poly.pdbx_seq_one_letter_code
_entity_poly.pdbx_strand_id
1 'polypeptide(L)'
;MTAILVVLVHLAFALAITPVLIGVMRTVRARLEGRSGGGIGQPWRDVLKLLAKEPLRAPGSTLVLSAAPVLLMASSLVLSALVPLVSTLALPSVPGVLFVVVSVLLLGTVALALLGLESGTAFGGMGSSRHMVIAALVEPTVLLSIYAISGPVGSSVLSVIVAARSVDAASLLNPVSLLAIVALVVVVIAETGRLPVDNPSTHLELTMVHEAMILESGGRDLGWLEFGSWLRLTALLGLVANLAVPFGVAADASLVGLLVGVATGAVKLLLAG
;
A
#
# COMPACT_ATOMS: atom_id res chain seq x y z
N MET A 1 -14.03 -8.30 -22.93
CA MET A 1 -15.05 -7.72 -22.03
C MET A 1 -14.90 -8.22 -20.60
N THR A 2 -14.69 -9.50 -20.37
CA THR A 2 -14.51 -10.11 -19.05
C THR A 2 -13.26 -9.59 -18.29
N ALA A 3 -12.11 -9.41 -18.95
CA ALA A 3 -10.89 -8.94 -18.29
C ALA A 3 -11.03 -7.50 -17.74
N ILE A 4 -11.63 -6.59 -18.49
CA ILE A 4 -11.87 -5.21 -18.06
C ILE A 4 -12.79 -5.18 -16.84
N LEU A 5 -13.85 -5.99 -16.83
CA LEU A 5 -14.78 -6.09 -15.72
C LEU A 5 -14.06 -6.58 -14.44
N VAL A 6 -13.20 -7.59 -14.56
CA VAL A 6 -12.41 -8.11 -13.42
C VAL A 6 -11.47 -7.04 -12.87
N VAL A 7 -10.79 -6.29 -13.73
CA VAL A 7 -9.94 -5.16 -13.30
C VAL A 7 -10.75 -4.08 -12.58
N LEU A 8 -11.93 -3.72 -13.10
CA LEU A 8 -12.79 -2.72 -12.48
C LEU A 8 -13.29 -3.17 -11.09
N VAL A 9 -13.72 -4.44 -10.97
CA VAL A 9 -14.13 -5.02 -9.68
C VAL A 9 -12.96 -5.02 -8.69
N HIS A 10 -11.78 -5.38 -9.15
CA HIS A 10 -10.56 -5.40 -8.35
C HIS A 10 -10.21 -4.00 -7.81
N LEU A 11 -10.16 -2.99 -8.67
CA LEU A 11 -9.89 -1.60 -8.26
C LEU A 11 -11.00 -1.03 -7.36
N ALA A 12 -12.27 -1.31 -7.68
CA ALA A 12 -13.39 -0.90 -6.85
C ALA A 12 -13.31 -1.53 -5.45
N PHE A 13 -12.94 -2.81 -5.35
CA PHE A 13 -12.68 -3.48 -4.09
C PHE A 13 -11.53 -2.82 -3.33
N ALA A 14 -10.38 -2.58 -3.98
CA ALA A 14 -9.23 -1.94 -3.34
C ALA A 14 -9.57 -0.57 -2.77
N LEU A 15 -10.27 0.27 -3.55
CA LEU A 15 -10.72 1.59 -3.12
C LEU A 15 -11.72 1.52 -1.97
N ALA A 16 -12.65 0.55 -1.99
CA ALA A 16 -13.68 0.40 -0.97
C ALA A 16 -13.12 -0.15 0.35
N ILE A 17 -12.24 -1.16 0.30
CA ILE A 17 -11.71 -1.82 1.49
C ILE A 17 -10.69 -0.96 2.23
N THR A 18 -9.98 -0.09 1.54
CA THR A 18 -8.89 0.72 2.11
C THR A 18 -9.33 1.54 3.32
N PRO A 19 -10.35 2.39 3.29
CA PRO A 19 -10.77 3.14 4.48
C PRO A 19 -11.37 2.26 5.57
N VAL A 20 -11.98 1.12 5.21
CA VAL A 20 -12.49 0.14 6.18
C VAL A 20 -11.32 -0.47 6.96
N LEU A 21 -10.26 -0.89 6.26
CA LEU A 21 -9.05 -1.42 6.86
C LEU A 21 -8.44 -0.43 7.86
N ILE A 22 -8.25 0.82 7.45
CA ILE A 22 -7.74 1.90 8.34
C ILE A 22 -8.68 2.13 9.53
N GLY A 23 -10.00 2.08 9.32
CA GLY A 23 -11.00 2.21 10.38
C GLY A 23 -10.90 1.08 11.41
N VAL A 24 -10.73 -0.16 10.96
CA VAL A 24 -10.51 -1.32 11.84
C VAL A 24 -9.21 -1.17 12.63
N MET A 25 -8.08 -0.86 11.95
CA MET A 25 -6.78 -0.65 12.60
C MET A 25 -6.85 0.45 13.68
N ARG A 26 -7.45 1.61 13.37
CA ARG A 26 -7.64 2.70 14.33
C ARG A 26 -8.52 2.29 15.50
N THR A 27 -9.58 1.52 15.26
CA THR A 27 -10.49 1.05 16.30
C THR A 27 -9.83 0.02 17.20
N VAL A 28 -9.10 -0.95 16.64
CA VAL A 28 -8.35 -1.97 17.41
C VAL A 28 -7.31 -1.28 18.29
N ARG A 29 -6.50 -0.39 17.71
CA ARG A 29 -5.52 0.39 18.45
C ARG A 29 -6.15 1.16 19.61
N ALA A 30 -7.24 1.87 19.39
CA ALA A 30 -7.92 2.64 20.43
C ALA A 30 -8.41 1.74 21.56
N ARG A 31 -8.96 0.55 21.26
CA ARG A 31 -9.39 -0.43 22.26
C ARG A 31 -8.24 -0.99 23.08
N LEU A 32 -7.10 -1.30 22.43
CA LEU A 32 -5.90 -1.76 23.13
C LEU A 32 -5.31 -0.68 24.05
N GLU A 33 -5.48 0.59 23.69
CA GLU A 33 -5.11 1.74 24.53
C GLU A 33 -6.17 2.10 25.59
N GLY A 34 -7.24 1.31 25.72
CA GLY A 34 -8.32 1.54 26.70
C GLY A 34 -9.24 2.73 26.36
N ARG A 35 -9.24 3.19 25.10
CA ARG A 35 -10.04 4.32 24.62
C ARG A 35 -11.19 3.85 23.72
N SER A 36 -12.30 4.62 23.71
CA SER A 36 -13.33 4.46 22.68
C SER A 36 -12.85 5.08 21.39
N GLY A 37 -12.54 4.26 20.37
CA GLY A 37 -12.13 4.73 19.05
C GLY A 37 -13.29 5.37 18.28
N GLY A 38 -12.96 6.08 17.20
CA GLY A 38 -13.91 6.47 16.16
C GLY A 38 -14.52 5.23 15.50
N GLY A 39 -15.71 5.33 14.93
CA GLY A 39 -16.33 4.20 14.21
C GLY A 39 -15.50 3.79 12.98
N ILE A 40 -15.67 2.52 12.52
CA ILE A 40 -14.97 1.97 11.35
C ILE A 40 -15.17 2.83 10.09
N GLY A 41 -16.30 3.51 9.95
CA GLY A 41 -16.58 4.42 8.83
C GLY A 41 -15.96 5.81 8.94
N GLN A 42 -15.25 6.12 10.04
CA GLN A 42 -14.63 7.44 10.24
C GLN A 42 -13.64 7.82 9.13
N PRO A 43 -12.70 6.95 8.67
CA PRO A 43 -11.78 7.32 7.60
C PRO A 43 -12.47 7.73 6.30
N TRP A 44 -13.61 7.11 5.96
CA TRP A 44 -14.41 7.54 4.81
C TRP A 44 -14.87 9.00 4.93
N ARG A 45 -15.39 9.35 6.09
CA ARG A 45 -15.86 10.73 6.36
C ARG A 45 -14.72 11.71 6.34
N ASP A 46 -13.55 11.34 6.88
CA ASP A 46 -12.36 12.16 6.91
C ASP A 46 -11.87 12.48 5.49
N VAL A 47 -11.74 11.47 4.63
CA VAL A 47 -11.31 11.65 3.24
C VAL A 47 -12.33 12.48 2.45
N LEU A 48 -13.62 12.16 2.53
CA LEU A 48 -14.65 12.92 1.82
C LEU A 48 -14.69 14.39 2.26
N LYS A 49 -14.50 14.65 3.56
CA LYS A 49 -14.42 16.00 4.10
C LYS A 49 -13.19 16.74 3.58
N LEU A 50 -12.03 16.08 3.49
CA LEU A 50 -10.81 16.68 2.95
C LEU A 50 -10.95 16.96 1.46
N LEU A 51 -11.50 16.04 0.69
CA LEU A 51 -11.69 16.20 -0.75
C LEU A 51 -12.69 17.33 -1.10
N ALA A 52 -13.63 17.63 -0.20
CA ALA A 52 -14.57 18.74 -0.37
C ALA A 52 -13.97 20.12 -0.03
N LYS A 53 -12.79 20.16 0.61
CA LYS A 53 -12.11 21.42 0.95
C LYS A 53 -11.24 21.92 -0.20
N GLU A 54 -11.05 23.23 -0.25
CA GLU A 54 -10.09 23.85 -1.17
C GLU A 54 -8.64 23.58 -0.73
N PRO A 55 -7.72 23.34 -1.68
CA PRO A 55 -6.31 23.21 -1.36
C PRO A 55 -5.74 24.58 -0.98
N LEU A 56 -5.14 24.67 0.19
CA LEU A 56 -4.40 25.85 0.62
C LEU A 56 -2.94 25.67 0.21
N ARG A 57 -2.42 26.62 -0.56
CA ARG A 57 -1.04 26.61 -1.05
C ARG A 57 -0.35 27.90 -0.65
N ALA A 58 0.88 27.80 -0.17
CA ALA A 58 1.69 28.96 0.14
C ALA A 58 2.04 29.75 -1.13
N PRO A 59 2.09 31.11 -1.07
CA PRO A 59 2.60 31.91 -2.17
C PRO A 59 4.04 31.50 -2.51
N GLY A 60 4.32 31.23 -3.80
CA GLY A 60 5.64 30.77 -4.25
C GLY A 60 5.85 29.27 -4.27
N SER A 61 4.82 28.47 -3.93
CA SER A 61 4.90 27.01 -4.08
C SER A 61 5.06 26.60 -5.55
N THR A 62 5.87 25.56 -5.82
CA THR A 62 6.11 25.06 -7.16
C THR A 62 5.04 24.04 -7.61
N LEU A 63 5.20 23.52 -8.83
CA LEU A 63 4.34 22.45 -9.36
C LEU A 63 4.44 21.15 -8.53
N VAL A 64 5.52 20.96 -7.77
CA VAL A 64 5.74 19.77 -6.94
C VAL A 64 4.63 19.63 -5.90
N LEU A 65 4.23 20.72 -5.22
CA LEU A 65 3.17 20.68 -4.21
C LEU A 65 1.83 20.17 -4.78
N SER A 66 1.55 20.44 -6.06
CA SER A 66 0.32 19.99 -6.72
C SER A 66 0.46 18.62 -7.40
N ALA A 67 1.65 18.30 -7.89
CA ALA A 67 1.88 17.05 -8.61
C ALA A 67 2.09 15.86 -7.67
N ALA A 68 2.77 16.06 -6.54
CA ALA A 68 3.11 14.99 -5.61
C ALA A 68 1.89 14.23 -5.06
N PRO A 69 0.79 14.88 -4.62
CA PRO A 69 -0.43 14.17 -4.20
C PRO A 69 -1.02 13.29 -5.31
N VAL A 70 -1.04 13.80 -6.54
CA VAL A 70 -1.57 13.09 -7.70
C VAL A 70 -0.67 11.91 -8.06
N LEU A 71 0.65 12.10 -8.05
CA LEU A 71 1.62 11.04 -8.34
C LEU A 71 1.57 9.93 -7.30
N LEU A 72 1.46 10.26 -6.01
CA LEU A 72 1.31 9.26 -4.95
C LEU A 72 0.02 8.47 -5.13
N MET A 73 -1.09 9.15 -5.39
CA MET A 73 -2.37 8.48 -5.61
C MET A 73 -2.34 7.59 -6.86
N ALA A 74 -1.81 8.10 -7.97
CA ALA A 74 -1.70 7.37 -9.23
C ALA A 74 -0.80 6.13 -9.07
N SER A 75 0.37 6.28 -8.43
CA SER A 75 1.28 5.15 -8.17
C SER A 75 0.62 4.10 -7.27
N SER A 76 -0.13 4.50 -6.24
CA SER A 76 -0.85 3.59 -5.34
C SER A 76 -2.00 2.87 -6.05
N LEU A 77 -2.69 3.52 -6.98
CA LEU A 77 -3.71 2.89 -7.83
C LEU A 77 -3.10 1.85 -8.77
N VAL A 78 -1.99 2.19 -9.44
CA VAL A 78 -1.27 1.25 -10.31
C VAL A 78 -0.75 0.07 -9.51
N LEU A 79 -0.15 0.31 -8.34
CA LEU A 79 0.29 -0.75 -7.43
C LEU A 79 -0.87 -1.67 -7.04
N SER A 80 -2.03 -1.12 -6.66
CA SER A 80 -3.22 -1.89 -6.32
C SER A 80 -3.74 -2.71 -7.50
N ALA A 81 -3.62 -2.20 -8.74
CA ALA A 81 -3.98 -2.93 -9.93
C ALA A 81 -3.01 -4.08 -10.24
N LEU A 82 -1.72 -3.95 -9.89
CA LEU A 82 -0.69 -4.97 -10.13
C LEU A 82 -0.72 -6.11 -9.11
N VAL A 83 -1.17 -5.84 -7.88
CA VAL A 83 -1.25 -6.86 -6.83
C VAL A 83 -2.55 -7.66 -6.95
N PRO A 84 -2.53 -8.99 -7.02
CA PRO A 84 -3.73 -9.83 -7.16
C PRO A 84 -4.51 -9.91 -5.84
N LEU A 85 -5.31 -8.88 -5.51
CA LEU A 85 -6.09 -8.81 -4.26
C LEU A 85 -7.30 -9.74 -4.28
N VAL A 86 -8.03 -9.78 -5.40
CA VAL A 86 -9.31 -10.50 -5.55
C VAL A 86 -9.19 -11.67 -6.52
N SER A 87 -8.49 -11.46 -7.64
CA SER A 87 -8.40 -12.44 -8.73
C SER A 87 -7.01 -12.51 -9.32
N THR A 88 -6.60 -13.70 -9.73
CA THR A 88 -5.37 -13.93 -10.49
C THR A 88 -5.52 -13.64 -11.98
N LEU A 89 -6.75 -13.40 -12.47
CA LEU A 89 -7.04 -13.13 -13.87
C LEU A 89 -6.93 -11.65 -14.26
N ALA A 90 -6.88 -10.75 -13.28
CA ALA A 90 -7.07 -9.32 -13.50
C ALA A 90 -5.93 -8.62 -14.22
N LEU A 91 -4.74 -9.23 -14.33
CA LEU A 91 -3.55 -8.48 -14.70
C LEU A 91 -2.90 -8.98 -15.98
N PRO A 92 -2.37 -8.05 -16.81
CA PRO A 92 -1.61 -8.44 -17.97
C PRO A 92 -0.41 -9.30 -17.54
N SER A 93 -0.23 -10.43 -18.19
CA SER A 93 0.93 -11.31 -18.05
C SER A 93 2.17 -10.69 -18.71
N VAL A 94 2.50 -9.47 -18.28
CA VAL A 94 3.66 -8.75 -18.82
C VAL A 94 4.91 -9.26 -18.12
N PRO A 95 5.93 -9.72 -18.86
CA PRO A 95 7.21 -10.06 -18.26
C PRO A 95 7.80 -8.85 -17.53
N GLY A 96 8.41 -9.07 -16.38
CA GLY A 96 9.04 -7.99 -15.61
C GLY A 96 8.11 -7.18 -14.70
N VAL A 97 6.88 -7.64 -14.43
CA VAL A 97 5.93 -6.97 -13.52
C VAL A 97 6.57 -6.64 -12.16
N LEU A 98 7.51 -7.45 -11.66
CA LEU A 98 8.22 -7.18 -10.41
C LEU A 98 8.99 -5.86 -10.44
N PHE A 99 9.67 -5.57 -11.55
CA PHE A 99 10.36 -4.29 -11.71
C PHE A 99 9.37 -3.12 -11.79
N VAL A 100 8.22 -3.32 -12.41
CA VAL A 100 7.16 -2.30 -12.46
C VAL A 100 6.62 -2.02 -11.06
N VAL A 101 6.39 -3.03 -10.23
CA VAL A 101 5.95 -2.87 -8.84
C VAL A 101 6.94 -2.02 -8.06
N VAL A 102 8.25 -2.34 -8.13
CA VAL A 102 9.28 -1.58 -7.41
C VAL A 102 9.41 -0.15 -7.97
N SER A 103 9.37 0.02 -9.29
CA SER A 103 9.44 1.36 -9.91
C SER A 103 8.25 2.25 -9.55
N VAL A 104 7.06 1.67 -9.42
CA VAL A 104 5.85 2.37 -9.01
C VAL A 104 5.91 2.74 -7.52
N LEU A 105 6.45 1.86 -6.67
CA LEU A 105 6.75 2.17 -5.28
C LEU A 105 7.72 3.34 -5.18
N LEU A 106 8.85 3.27 -5.89
CA LEU A 106 9.85 4.34 -5.95
C LEU A 106 9.25 5.68 -6.40
N LEU A 107 8.41 5.66 -7.42
CA LEU A 107 7.74 6.88 -7.90
C LEU A 107 6.94 7.58 -6.79
N GLY A 108 6.15 6.83 -6.04
CA GLY A 108 5.38 7.38 -4.91
C GLY A 108 6.27 7.89 -3.78
N THR A 109 7.33 7.16 -3.46
CA THR A 109 8.33 7.52 -2.45
C THR A 109 9.07 8.82 -2.81
N VAL A 110 9.53 8.94 -4.06
CA VAL A 110 10.19 10.15 -4.56
C VAL A 110 9.21 11.33 -4.57
N ALA A 111 7.96 11.12 -4.96
CA ALA A 111 6.94 12.17 -4.93
C ALA A 111 6.74 12.72 -3.52
N LEU A 112 6.65 11.87 -2.49
CA LEU A 112 6.55 12.28 -1.09
C LEU A 112 7.81 13.01 -0.60
N ALA A 113 8.99 12.50 -0.95
CA ALA A 113 10.24 13.14 -0.55
C ALA A 113 10.39 14.54 -1.17
N LEU A 114 10.04 14.70 -2.45
CA LEU A 114 10.04 16.00 -3.11
C LEU A 114 9.03 16.97 -2.47
N LEU A 115 7.86 16.46 -2.07
CA LEU A 115 6.86 17.26 -1.35
C LEU A 115 7.41 17.81 -0.03
N GLY A 116 8.10 16.98 0.76
CA GLY A 116 8.71 17.44 2.02
C GLY A 116 9.84 18.42 1.81
N LEU A 117 10.62 18.29 0.72
CA LEU A 117 11.67 19.29 0.36
C LEU A 117 11.07 20.61 -0.13
N GLU A 118 9.92 20.57 -0.79
CA GLU A 118 9.22 21.75 -1.32
C GLU A 118 8.89 22.76 -0.23
N SER A 119 8.60 22.29 0.99
CA SER A 119 8.29 23.16 2.13
C SER A 119 9.44 24.12 2.50
N GLY A 120 10.67 23.82 2.08
CA GLY A 120 11.87 24.58 2.46
C GLY A 120 12.15 24.61 3.97
N THR A 121 11.40 23.84 4.75
CA THR A 121 11.58 23.76 6.21
C THR A 121 12.63 22.72 6.60
N ALA A 122 13.36 22.97 7.68
CA ALA A 122 14.30 21.98 8.22
C ALA A 122 13.60 20.65 8.57
N PHE A 123 12.37 20.74 9.08
CA PHE A 123 11.56 19.59 9.48
C PHE A 123 11.16 18.71 8.28
N GLY A 124 10.64 19.33 7.22
CA GLY A 124 10.32 18.63 5.96
C GLY A 124 11.56 18.01 5.31
N GLY A 125 12.70 18.72 5.31
CA GLY A 125 13.96 18.23 4.77
C GLY A 125 14.52 17.04 5.55
N MET A 126 14.45 17.05 6.88
CA MET A 126 14.84 15.90 7.72
C MET A 126 13.91 14.69 7.50
N GLY A 127 12.59 14.90 7.42
CA GLY A 127 11.63 13.86 7.08
C GLY A 127 11.94 13.21 5.73
N SER A 128 12.16 14.01 4.70
CA SER A 128 12.49 13.54 3.35
C SER A 128 13.79 12.76 3.27
N SER A 129 14.85 13.23 3.92
CA SER A 129 16.14 12.53 3.93
C SER A 129 16.04 11.16 4.59
N ARG A 130 15.35 11.04 5.71
CA ARG A 130 15.10 9.77 6.41
C ARG A 130 14.22 8.83 5.58
N HIS A 131 13.18 9.36 4.96
CA HIS A 131 12.31 8.58 4.08
C HIS A 131 13.08 7.98 2.92
N MET A 132 13.97 8.74 2.26
CA MET A 132 14.81 8.25 1.18
C MET A 132 15.82 7.19 1.61
N VAL A 133 16.39 7.29 2.82
CA VAL A 133 17.28 6.25 3.37
C VAL A 133 16.51 4.96 3.62
N ILE A 134 15.29 5.03 4.17
CA ILE A 134 14.43 3.88 4.37
C ILE A 134 14.08 3.23 3.02
N ALA A 135 13.68 4.03 2.04
CA ALA A 135 13.33 3.56 0.71
C ALA A 135 14.48 2.83 0.00
N ALA A 136 15.70 3.35 0.11
CA ALA A 136 16.90 2.73 -0.46
C ALA A 136 17.17 1.31 0.07
N LEU A 137 16.66 0.97 1.25
CA LEU A 137 16.75 -0.38 1.82
C LEU A 137 15.50 -1.21 1.50
N VAL A 138 14.33 -0.59 1.54
CA VAL A 138 13.03 -1.24 1.36
C VAL A 138 12.84 -1.75 -0.06
N GLU A 139 13.09 -0.92 -1.06
CA GLU A 139 12.80 -1.25 -2.45
C GLU A 139 13.60 -2.45 -2.99
N PRO A 140 14.93 -2.55 -2.78
CA PRO A 140 15.68 -3.75 -3.14
C PRO A 140 15.20 -4.99 -2.37
N THR A 141 14.80 -4.82 -1.10
CA THR A 141 14.30 -5.92 -0.27
C THR A 141 12.96 -6.45 -0.78
N VAL A 142 12.04 -5.59 -1.23
CA VAL A 142 10.80 -6.00 -1.92
C VAL A 142 11.12 -6.87 -3.12
N LEU A 143 12.00 -6.36 -4.00
CA LEU A 143 12.37 -7.05 -5.24
C LEU A 143 12.98 -8.43 -4.96
N LEU A 144 13.97 -8.49 -4.07
CA LEU A 144 14.68 -9.72 -3.72
C LEU A 144 13.75 -10.74 -3.06
N SER A 145 12.87 -10.29 -2.15
CA SER A 145 11.92 -11.17 -1.47
C SER A 145 10.92 -11.80 -2.43
N ILE A 146 10.33 -11.00 -3.34
CA ILE A 146 9.40 -11.54 -4.32
C ILE A 146 10.13 -12.43 -5.32
N TYR A 147 11.35 -12.06 -5.73
CA TYR A 147 12.17 -12.85 -6.62
C TYR A 147 12.54 -14.20 -6.00
N ALA A 148 12.90 -14.24 -4.71
CA ALA A 148 13.18 -15.48 -4.00
C ALA A 148 11.95 -16.42 -3.94
N ILE A 149 10.76 -15.88 -3.77
CA ILE A 149 9.49 -16.62 -3.82
C ILE A 149 9.17 -17.09 -5.24
N SER A 150 9.53 -16.32 -6.25
CA SER A 150 9.25 -16.60 -7.66
C SER A 150 10.16 -17.67 -8.27
N GLY A 151 11.34 -17.88 -7.69
CA GLY A 151 12.36 -18.80 -8.21
C GLY A 151 11.84 -20.21 -8.54
N PRO A 152 11.15 -20.90 -7.61
CA PRO A 152 10.59 -22.23 -7.88
C PRO A 152 9.50 -22.24 -8.96
N VAL A 153 8.79 -21.12 -9.14
CA VAL A 153 7.70 -20.98 -10.11
C VAL A 153 8.22 -20.65 -11.51
N GLY A 154 9.41 -20.06 -11.61
CA GLY A 154 10.02 -19.64 -12.89
C GLY A 154 9.28 -18.50 -13.60
N SER A 155 8.47 -17.70 -12.87
CA SER A 155 7.70 -16.60 -13.43
C SER A 155 7.86 -15.33 -12.60
N SER A 156 7.95 -14.18 -13.27
CA SER A 156 7.98 -12.85 -12.63
C SER A 156 6.58 -12.21 -12.51
N VAL A 157 5.53 -12.91 -12.87
CA VAL A 157 4.15 -12.41 -12.85
C VAL A 157 3.49 -12.77 -11.52
N LEU A 158 3.10 -11.76 -10.73
CA LEU A 158 2.55 -11.96 -9.38
C LEU A 158 1.32 -12.88 -9.35
N SER A 159 0.42 -12.77 -10.30
CA SER A 159 -0.76 -13.62 -10.39
C SER A 159 -0.41 -15.09 -10.63
N VAL A 160 0.60 -15.36 -11.45
CA VAL A 160 1.11 -16.72 -11.71
C VAL A 160 1.79 -17.29 -10.46
N ILE A 161 2.57 -16.47 -9.74
CA ILE A 161 3.22 -16.85 -8.50
C ILE A 161 2.17 -17.25 -7.44
N VAL A 162 1.15 -16.41 -7.23
CA VAL A 162 0.07 -16.69 -6.27
C VAL A 162 -0.73 -17.94 -6.68
N ALA A 163 -1.05 -18.10 -7.97
CA ALA A 163 -1.76 -19.27 -8.47
C ALA A 163 -0.95 -20.57 -8.29
N ALA A 164 0.34 -20.57 -8.61
CA ALA A 164 1.21 -21.74 -8.43
C ALA A 164 1.33 -22.13 -6.96
N ARG A 165 1.47 -21.15 -6.06
CA ARG A 165 1.56 -21.40 -4.60
C ARG A 165 0.25 -21.92 -4.01
N SER A 166 -0.90 -21.59 -4.59
CA SER A 166 -2.19 -22.16 -4.13
C SER A 166 -2.35 -23.64 -4.43
N VAL A 167 -1.63 -24.17 -5.42
CA VAL A 167 -1.64 -25.58 -5.79
C VAL A 167 -0.59 -26.36 -4.99
N ASP A 168 0.60 -25.79 -4.77
CA ASP A 168 1.69 -26.45 -4.04
C ASP A 168 1.85 -25.85 -2.64
N ALA A 169 1.12 -26.42 -1.68
CA ALA A 169 1.20 -26.02 -0.28
C ALA A 169 2.58 -26.26 0.36
N ALA A 170 3.39 -27.21 -0.17
CA ALA A 170 4.73 -27.48 0.36
C ALA A 170 5.69 -26.30 0.10
N SER A 171 5.48 -25.55 -0.99
CA SER A 171 6.25 -24.36 -1.29
C SER A 171 6.10 -23.23 -0.23
N LEU A 172 5.01 -23.25 0.55
CA LEU A 172 4.76 -22.28 1.62
C LEU A 172 5.69 -22.49 2.82
N LEU A 173 6.04 -23.74 3.12
CA LEU A 173 6.87 -24.12 4.27
C LEU A 173 8.36 -24.16 3.94
N ASN A 174 8.75 -23.82 2.71
CA ASN A 174 10.15 -23.69 2.33
C ASN A 174 10.83 -22.57 3.16
N PRO A 175 11.99 -22.83 3.79
CA PRO A 175 12.71 -21.82 4.57
C PRO A 175 12.96 -20.50 3.83
N VAL A 176 13.29 -20.54 2.54
CA VAL A 176 13.49 -19.36 1.70
C VAL A 176 12.19 -18.56 1.58
N SER A 177 11.06 -19.24 1.38
CA SER A 177 9.74 -18.62 1.31
C SER A 177 9.34 -17.95 2.63
N LEU A 178 9.59 -18.61 3.76
CA LEU A 178 9.30 -18.06 5.09
C LEU A 178 10.14 -16.81 5.39
N LEU A 179 11.45 -16.87 5.12
CA LEU A 179 12.34 -15.71 5.28
C LEU A 179 11.93 -14.55 4.39
N ALA A 180 11.56 -14.82 3.14
CA ALA A 180 11.10 -13.78 2.20
C ALA A 180 9.78 -13.14 2.66
N ILE A 181 8.83 -13.91 3.23
CA ILE A 181 7.59 -13.37 3.79
C ILE A 181 7.89 -12.51 5.02
N VAL A 182 8.78 -12.96 5.92
CA VAL A 182 9.20 -12.16 7.08
C VAL A 182 9.85 -10.85 6.62
N ALA A 183 10.74 -10.89 5.64
CA ALA A 183 11.35 -9.70 5.06
C ALA A 183 10.28 -8.74 4.47
N LEU A 184 9.28 -9.26 3.75
CA LEU A 184 8.18 -8.45 3.23
C LEU A 184 7.33 -7.84 4.34
N VAL A 185 7.08 -8.52 5.45
CA VAL A 185 6.37 -7.94 6.60
C VAL A 185 7.16 -6.76 7.18
N VAL A 186 8.48 -6.92 7.37
CA VAL A 186 9.34 -5.81 7.83
C VAL A 186 9.32 -4.64 6.84
N VAL A 187 9.35 -4.94 5.54
CA VAL A 187 9.23 -3.94 4.47
C VAL A 187 7.92 -3.18 4.57
N VAL A 188 6.78 -3.87 4.76
CA VAL A 188 5.47 -3.19 4.88
C VAL A 188 5.47 -2.23 6.07
N ILE A 189 6.01 -2.63 7.21
CA ILE A 189 6.12 -1.77 8.40
C ILE A 189 6.98 -0.52 8.09
N ALA A 190 8.11 -0.72 7.42
CA ALA A 190 9.05 0.36 7.11
C ALA A 190 8.49 1.33 6.05
N GLU A 191 7.93 0.80 4.97
CA GLU A 191 7.42 1.55 3.82
C GLU A 191 6.19 2.37 4.17
N THR A 192 5.36 1.86 5.06
CA THR A 192 4.11 2.53 5.45
C THR A 192 4.24 3.36 6.73
N GLY A 193 5.48 3.60 7.21
CA GLY A 193 5.76 4.44 8.36
C GLY A 193 5.02 3.96 9.62
N ARG A 194 5.12 2.67 9.94
CA ARG A 194 4.56 2.10 11.16
C ARG A 194 5.60 2.02 12.27
N LEU A 195 5.13 1.90 13.51
CA LEU A 195 6.03 1.65 14.64
C LEU A 195 6.84 0.36 14.41
N PRO A 196 8.13 0.34 14.67
CA PRO A 196 8.97 1.36 15.33
C PRO A 196 9.62 2.38 14.38
N VAL A 197 9.38 2.34 13.08
CA VAL A 197 10.08 3.14 12.05
C VAL A 197 9.67 4.62 12.11
N ASP A 198 8.38 4.88 12.22
CA ASP A 198 7.81 6.23 12.36
C ASP A 198 6.92 6.29 13.60
N ASN A 199 7.15 7.28 14.45
CA ASN A 199 6.35 7.48 15.66
C ASN A 199 5.81 8.91 15.76
N PRO A 200 4.62 9.16 15.24
CA PRO A 200 4.01 10.49 15.28
C PRO A 200 3.56 10.92 16.68
N SER A 201 3.44 9.97 17.63
CA SER A 201 2.92 10.26 18.98
C SER A 201 3.91 11.03 19.85
N THR A 202 5.18 11.03 19.52
CA THR A 202 6.23 11.71 20.32
C THR A 202 6.37 13.19 19.94
N HIS A 203 5.85 13.63 18.81
CA HIS A 203 5.96 15.00 18.27
C HIS A 203 7.40 15.53 18.23
N LEU A 204 8.39 14.62 18.13
CA LEU A 204 9.81 14.94 18.07
C LEU A 204 10.28 14.89 16.62
N GLU A 205 11.11 15.85 16.23
CA GLU A 205 11.70 15.95 14.89
C GLU A 205 12.43 14.69 14.45
N LEU A 206 13.02 13.96 15.40
CA LEU A 206 13.79 12.75 15.14
C LEU A 206 12.93 11.49 14.94
N THR A 207 11.64 11.52 15.23
CA THR A 207 10.78 10.33 15.22
C THR A 207 9.67 10.39 14.19
N MET A 208 9.38 11.57 13.64
CA MET A 208 8.36 11.77 12.60
C MET A 208 9.00 11.76 11.21
N VAL A 209 8.46 10.97 10.31
CA VAL A 209 8.92 10.88 8.92
C VAL A 209 7.80 11.28 7.97
N HIS A 210 6.71 10.53 7.94
CA HIS A 210 5.61 10.73 7.00
C HIS A 210 4.88 12.05 7.26
N GLU A 211 4.46 12.31 8.50
CA GLU A 211 3.74 13.54 8.84
C GLU A 211 4.59 14.80 8.61
N ALA A 212 5.92 14.71 8.81
CA ALA A 212 6.83 15.82 8.55
C ALA A 212 6.82 16.26 7.08
N MET A 213 6.65 15.33 6.14
CA MET A 213 6.65 15.62 4.71
C MET A 213 5.32 16.21 4.22
N ILE A 214 4.20 15.83 4.83
CA ILE A 214 2.85 16.25 4.39
C ILE A 214 2.29 17.46 5.15
N LEU A 215 3.01 17.97 6.15
CA LEU A 215 2.54 18.98 7.08
C LEU A 215 2.07 20.27 6.39
N GLU A 216 2.73 20.68 5.31
CA GLU A 216 2.39 21.88 4.52
C GLU A 216 1.21 21.66 3.56
N SER A 217 0.71 20.43 3.44
CA SER A 217 -0.39 20.10 2.55
C SER A 217 -1.72 20.26 3.26
N GLY A 218 -2.69 20.93 2.61
CA GLY A 218 -4.02 21.15 3.18
C GLY A 218 -5.15 20.79 2.22
N GLY A 219 -6.36 20.68 2.77
CA GLY A 219 -7.58 20.48 1.99
C GLY A 219 -7.55 19.23 1.11
N ARG A 220 -7.87 19.42 -0.17
CA ARG A 220 -7.94 18.31 -1.15
C ARG A 220 -6.60 17.61 -1.37
N ASP A 221 -5.49 18.36 -1.38
CA ASP A 221 -4.16 17.81 -1.61
C ASP A 221 -3.79 16.84 -0.48
N LEU A 222 -4.07 17.19 0.77
CA LEU A 222 -3.93 16.29 1.92
C LEU A 222 -4.84 15.06 1.80
N GLY A 223 -6.07 15.23 1.32
CA GLY A 223 -6.99 14.12 1.09
C GLY A 223 -6.43 13.07 0.11
N TRP A 224 -5.80 13.51 -0.98
CA TRP A 224 -5.13 12.62 -1.94
C TRP A 224 -3.91 11.93 -1.33
N LEU A 225 -3.09 12.64 -0.55
CA LEU A 225 -1.91 12.08 0.12
C LEU A 225 -2.29 11.00 1.13
N GLU A 226 -3.25 11.29 2.00
CA GLU A 226 -3.74 10.34 3.00
C GLU A 226 -4.34 9.09 2.34
N PHE A 227 -5.25 9.28 1.39
CA PHE A 227 -5.90 8.16 0.72
C PHE A 227 -4.91 7.34 -0.12
N GLY A 228 -3.99 7.99 -0.82
CA GLY A 228 -2.91 7.33 -1.57
C GLY A 228 -2.01 6.48 -0.67
N SER A 229 -1.62 6.99 0.49
CA SER A 229 -0.83 6.27 1.48
C SER A 229 -1.57 5.07 2.06
N TRP A 230 -2.86 5.20 2.34
CA TRP A 230 -3.70 4.08 2.81
C TRP A 230 -3.88 3.02 1.73
N LEU A 231 -4.07 3.42 0.48
CA LEU A 231 -4.19 2.49 -0.64
C LEU A 231 -2.89 1.72 -0.87
N ARG A 232 -1.75 2.40 -0.74
CA ARG A 232 -0.42 1.78 -0.80
C ARG A 232 -0.24 0.72 0.29
N LEU A 233 -0.61 1.04 1.53
CA LEU A 233 -0.63 0.08 2.64
C LEU A 233 -1.50 -1.14 2.30
N THR A 234 -2.73 -0.90 1.82
CA THR A 234 -3.68 -1.97 1.47
C THR A 234 -3.10 -2.88 0.38
N ALA A 235 -2.47 -2.32 -0.64
CA ALA A 235 -1.84 -3.09 -1.71
C ALA A 235 -0.68 -3.94 -1.19
N LEU A 236 0.20 -3.37 -0.36
CA LEU A 236 1.34 -4.09 0.22
C LEU A 236 0.90 -5.19 1.19
N LEU A 237 -0.06 -4.92 2.07
CA LEU A 237 -0.64 -5.94 2.95
C LEU A 237 -1.31 -7.06 2.14
N GLY A 238 -2.03 -6.71 1.08
CA GLY A 238 -2.64 -7.69 0.18
C GLY A 238 -1.62 -8.55 -0.55
N LEU A 239 -0.50 -7.95 -0.96
CA LEU A 239 0.63 -8.67 -1.56
C LEU A 239 1.19 -9.71 -0.58
N VAL A 240 1.52 -9.29 0.64
CA VAL A 240 2.05 -10.19 1.68
C VAL A 240 1.03 -11.27 2.04
N ALA A 241 -0.23 -10.89 2.24
CA ALA A 241 -1.29 -11.82 2.61
C ALA A 241 -1.50 -12.91 1.54
N ASN A 242 -1.49 -12.54 0.25
CA ASN A 242 -1.68 -13.50 -0.84
C ASN A 242 -0.42 -14.30 -1.19
N LEU A 243 0.76 -13.81 -0.88
CA LEU A 243 1.99 -14.60 -0.94
C LEU A 243 2.11 -15.57 0.24
N ALA A 244 1.67 -15.19 1.43
CA ALA A 244 1.69 -16.04 2.62
C ALA A 244 0.55 -17.07 2.62
N VAL A 245 -0.66 -16.66 2.24
CA VAL A 245 -1.88 -17.49 2.22
C VAL A 245 -2.54 -17.36 0.84
N PRO A 246 -2.09 -18.09 -0.19
CA PRO A 246 -2.55 -17.92 -1.57
C PRO A 246 -3.96 -18.46 -1.84
N PHE A 247 -4.61 -19.08 -0.86
CA PHE A 247 -5.92 -19.71 -1.01
C PHE A 247 -7.06 -18.67 -1.10
N GLY A 248 -8.12 -18.99 -1.85
CA GLY A 248 -9.33 -18.16 -1.95
C GLY A 248 -9.21 -16.94 -2.87
N VAL A 249 -8.16 -16.83 -3.67
CA VAL A 249 -8.07 -15.86 -4.77
C VAL A 249 -8.81 -16.44 -5.97
N ALA A 250 -9.68 -15.66 -6.62
CA ALA A 250 -10.48 -16.14 -7.74
C ALA A 250 -9.58 -16.51 -8.92
N ALA A 251 -9.67 -17.78 -9.36
CA ALA A 251 -8.94 -18.29 -10.53
C ALA A 251 -9.76 -18.22 -11.81
N ASP A 252 -11.07 -17.95 -11.72
CA ASP A 252 -12.01 -17.85 -12.82
C ASP A 252 -12.80 -16.53 -12.77
N ALA A 253 -13.35 -16.12 -13.90
CA ALA A 253 -14.17 -14.90 -14.01
C ALA A 253 -15.65 -15.17 -13.69
N SER A 254 -15.98 -16.26 -13.00
CA SER A 254 -17.36 -16.53 -12.57
C SER A 254 -17.78 -15.55 -11.49
N LEU A 255 -19.07 -15.22 -11.46
CA LEU A 255 -19.60 -14.30 -10.44
C LEU A 255 -19.37 -14.85 -9.02
N VAL A 256 -19.52 -16.16 -8.85
CA VAL A 256 -19.27 -16.84 -7.58
C VAL A 256 -17.79 -16.78 -7.19
N GLY A 257 -16.86 -17.05 -8.13
CA GLY A 257 -15.42 -16.94 -7.91
C GLY A 257 -15.00 -15.54 -7.48
N LEU A 258 -15.51 -14.51 -8.17
CA LEU A 258 -15.23 -13.10 -7.80
C LEU A 258 -15.80 -12.72 -6.43
N LEU A 259 -17.01 -13.16 -6.08
CA LEU A 259 -17.59 -12.92 -4.75
C LEU A 259 -16.76 -13.60 -3.64
N VAL A 260 -16.34 -14.84 -3.87
CA VAL A 260 -15.44 -15.55 -2.94
C VAL A 260 -14.10 -14.82 -2.84
N GLY A 261 -13.51 -14.39 -3.96
CA GLY A 261 -12.26 -13.62 -3.97
C GLY A 261 -12.36 -12.30 -3.20
N VAL A 262 -13.46 -11.57 -3.35
CA VAL A 262 -13.74 -10.35 -2.59
C VAL A 262 -13.87 -10.64 -1.09
N ALA A 263 -14.65 -11.66 -0.71
CA ALA A 263 -14.86 -12.03 0.69
C ALA A 263 -13.56 -12.49 1.36
N THR A 264 -12.81 -13.39 0.72
CA THR A 264 -11.53 -13.89 1.24
C THR A 264 -10.45 -12.80 1.27
N GLY A 265 -10.39 -11.94 0.24
CA GLY A 265 -9.50 -10.79 0.19
C GLY A 265 -9.77 -9.80 1.34
N ALA A 266 -11.04 -9.50 1.62
CA ALA A 266 -11.42 -8.66 2.75
C ALA A 266 -11.00 -9.27 4.09
N VAL A 267 -11.27 -10.56 4.31
CA VAL A 267 -10.87 -11.24 5.55
C VAL A 267 -9.35 -11.24 5.73
N LYS A 268 -8.59 -11.56 4.70
CA LYS A 268 -7.12 -11.56 4.75
C LYS A 268 -6.56 -10.18 5.09
N LEU A 269 -7.07 -9.13 4.42
CA LEU A 269 -6.63 -7.76 4.67
C LEU A 269 -6.96 -7.31 6.10
N LEU A 270 -8.16 -7.64 6.61
CA LEU A 270 -8.57 -7.28 7.96
C LEU A 270 -7.82 -8.06 9.05
N LEU A 271 -7.33 -9.26 8.74
CA LEU A 271 -6.49 -10.04 9.65
C LEU A 271 -5.01 -9.63 9.61
N ALA A 272 -4.54 -9.11 8.47
CA ALA A 272 -3.16 -8.68 8.29
C ALA A 272 -2.89 -7.27 8.82
N GLY A 273 -3.91 -6.41 8.91
CA GLY A 273 -3.83 -5.02 9.40
C GLY A 273 -4.09 -4.90 10.87
#